data_e2f085da9b218eb0052c081f2896dfaf
#
_entry.id   e2f085da9b218eb0052c081f2896dfaf
#
_cell.length_a   1.000
_cell.length_b   1.000
_cell.length_c   1.000
_cell.angle_alpha   90.00
_cell.angle_beta   90.00
_cell.angle_gamma   90.00
#
_symmetry.space_group_name_H-M   'P 1'
#
loop_
_entity.id
_entity.type
_entity.pdbx_description
1 polymer ?
#
loop_
_entity_poly.entity_id
_entity_poly.type
_entity_poly.pdbx_seq_one_letter_code
_entity_poly.pdbx_strand_id
1 'polypeptide(L)'
;MVTQVSDLPPRPYATVDIADPMYKVVDTMKAKGRGAVLVEESGALVGIFTERDIVSRLDHDDALWSHVLVKDVMTPHPTVVRPYQSVADAMHLLMQGRRRHLPIVDDKGKVLGLLSIRDILSYVASKFPEEMMNLPPDPTHES
;
A
#
# COMPACT_ATOMS: atom_id res chain seq x y z
N MET A 1 -18.98 9.86 -15.06
CA MET A 1 -19.34 9.59 -13.67
C MET A 1 -18.11 9.64 -12.80
N VAL A 2 -18.16 10.38 -11.70
CA VAL A 2 -17.06 10.44 -10.75
C VAL A 2 -17.21 9.29 -9.76
N THR A 3 -16.23 8.41 -9.73
CA THR A 3 -16.18 7.31 -8.77
C THR A 3 -15.26 7.71 -7.64
N GLN A 4 -15.74 7.59 -6.41
CA GLN A 4 -14.95 7.86 -5.22
C GLN A 4 -14.17 6.60 -4.81
N VAL A 5 -13.09 6.81 -4.07
CA VAL A 5 -12.30 5.71 -3.53
C VAL A 5 -13.18 4.76 -2.69
N SER A 6 -14.12 5.32 -1.92
CA SER A 6 -15.05 4.53 -1.11
C SER A 6 -15.99 3.64 -1.92
N ASP A 7 -16.13 3.87 -3.22
CA ASP A 7 -16.96 3.03 -4.09
C ASP A 7 -16.24 1.76 -4.53
N LEU A 8 -14.92 1.70 -4.34
CA LEU A 8 -14.15 0.50 -4.66
C LEU A 8 -14.42 -0.59 -3.63
N PRO A 9 -14.37 -1.87 -4.02
CA PRO A 9 -14.53 -2.95 -3.06
C PRO A 9 -13.51 -2.83 -1.93
N PRO A 10 -13.91 -3.04 -0.67
CA PRO A 10 -12.98 -2.98 0.44
C PRO A 10 -11.91 -4.05 0.29
N ARG A 11 -10.66 -3.69 0.61
CA ARG A 11 -9.53 -4.61 0.59
C ARG A 11 -8.97 -4.75 1.99
N PRO A 12 -8.74 -5.98 2.44
CA PRO A 12 -8.11 -6.17 3.74
C PRO A 12 -6.69 -5.64 3.71
N TYR A 13 -6.22 -5.20 4.86
CA TYR A 13 -4.86 -4.72 5.03
C TYR A 13 -4.30 -5.29 6.33
N ALA A 14 -2.97 -5.33 6.43
CA ALA A 14 -2.30 -5.79 7.63
C ALA A 14 -1.53 -4.62 8.24
N THR A 15 -1.45 -4.61 9.56
CA THR A 15 -0.72 -3.60 10.30
C THR A 15 0.34 -4.24 11.17
N VAL A 16 1.41 -3.49 11.41
CA VAL A 16 2.47 -3.84 12.36
C VAL A 16 2.77 -2.63 13.21
N ASP A 17 3.36 -2.86 14.38
CA ASP A 17 3.73 -1.78 15.28
C ASP A 17 5.10 -1.21 14.88
N ILE A 18 5.28 0.08 15.12
CA ILE A 18 6.54 0.79 14.80
C ILE A 18 7.76 0.15 15.48
N ALA A 19 7.56 -0.48 16.63
CA ALA A 19 8.62 -1.14 17.38
C ALA A 19 8.82 -2.62 17.00
N ASP A 20 8.06 -3.13 16.02
CA ASP A 20 8.17 -4.53 15.64
C ASP A 20 9.49 -4.81 14.91
N PRO A 21 10.17 -5.91 15.27
CA PRO A 21 11.35 -6.35 14.53
C PRO A 21 10.97 -6.98 13.21
N MET A 22 11.91 -6.98 12.27
CA MET A 22 11.63 -7.44 10.91
C MET A 22 11.19 -8.89 10.82
N TYR A 23 11.67 -9.78 11.72
CA TYR A 23 11.17 -11.17 11.67
C TYR A 23 9.65 -11.23 11.86
N LYS A 24 9.14 -10.40 12.75
CA LYS A 24 7.70 -10.34 13.03
C LYS A 24 6.93 -9.72 11.86
N VAL A 25 7.50 -8.69 11.25
CA VAL A 25 6.90 -8.01 10.09
C VAL A 25 6.80 -8.98 8.92
N VAL A 26 7.87 -9.69 8.62
CA VAL A 26 7.89 -10.67 7.52
C VAL A 26 6.91 -11.80 7.78
N ASP A 27 6.82 -12.29 9.02
CA ASP A 27 5.85 -13.32 9.38
C ASP A 27 4.42 -12.83 9.16
N THR A 28 4.13 -11.58 9.51
CA THR A 28 2.80 -10.98 9.27
C THR A 28 2.49 -10.92 7.79
N MET A 29 3.44 -10.48 6.97
CA MET A 29 3.26 -10.39 5.52
C MET A 29 2.97 -11.79 4.92
N LYS A 30 3.70 -12.80 5.35
CA LYS A 30 3.50 -14.17 4.89
C LYS A 30 2.15 -14.73 5.33
N ALA A 31 1.82 -14.57 6.61
CA ALA A 31 0.58 -15.10 7.17
C ALA A 31 -0.66 -14.47 6.55
N LYS A 32 -0.59 -13.20 6.21
CA LYS A 32 -1.69 -12.46 5.61
C LYS A 32 -1.66 -12.49 4.08
N GLY A 33 -0.60 -13.01 3.47
CA GLY A 33 -0.44 -13.02 2.02
C GLY A 33 -0.40 -11.61 1.43
N ARG A 34 0.26 -10.66 2.13
CA ARG A 34 0.28 -9.26 1.72
C ARG A 34 1.68 -8.82 1.31
N GLY A 35 1.76 -8.08 0.21
CA GLY A 35 3.00 -7.47 -0.26
C GLY A 35 3.31 -6.13 0.39
N ALA A 36 2.43 -5.64 1.27
CA ALA A 36 2.62 -4.38 1.98
C ALA A 36 1.93 -4.45 3.34
N VAL A 37 2.51 -3.77 4.32
CA VAL A 37 1.91 -3.62 5.65
C VAL A 37 1.96 -2.15 6.03
N LEU A 38 0.99 -1.72 6.83
CA LEU A 38 0.93 -0.38 7.38
C LEU A 38 1.56 -0.40 8.77
N VAL A 39 2.35 0.62 9.06
CA VAL A 39 3.05 0.73 10.34
C VAL A 39 2.32 1.75 11.20
N GLU A 40 1.96 1.35 12.40
CA GLU A 40 1.21 2.17 13.33
C GLU A 40 1.99 2.41 14.61
N GLU A 41 1.72 3.56 15.22
CA GLU A 41 2.18 3.89 16.56
C GLU A 41 0.97 4.42 17.32
N SER A 42 0.61 3.74 18.42
CA SER A 42 -0.55 4.14 19.24
C SER A 42 -1.83 4.34 18.44
N GLY A 43 -2.05 3.48 17.44
CA GLY A 43 -3.23 3.52 16.57
C GLY A 43 -3.17 4.51 15.42
N ALA A 44 -2.10 5.28 15.30
CA ALA A 44 -1.92 6.24 14.22
C ALA A 44 -1.00 5.67 13.14
N LEU A 45 -1.35 5.89 11.87
CA LEU A 45 -0.50 5.49 10.75
C LEU A 45 0.76 6.35 10.73
N VAL A 46 1.93 5.71 10.76
CA VAL A 46 3.22 6.40 10.74
C VAL A 46 4.11 5.97 9.58
N GLY A 47 3.82 4.86 8.93
CA GLY A 47 4.67 4.39 7.85
C GLY A 47 4.03 3.28 7.03
N ILE A 48 4.74 2.90 5.97
CA ILE A 48 4.39 1.76 5.14
C ILE A 48 5.66 0.97 4.84
N PHE A 49 5.55 -0.35 4.80
CA PHE A 49 6.65 -1.24 4.47
C PHE A 49 6.16 -2.26 3.43
N THR A 50 6.96 -2.48 2.38
CA THR A 50 6.57 -3.32 1.25
C THR A 50 7.62 -4.37 0.95
N GLU A 51 7.25 -5.39 0.15
CA GLU A 51 8.20 -6.39 -0.35
C GLU A 51 9.39 -5.74 -1.06
N ARG A 52 9.15 -4.65 -1.77
CA ARG A 52 10.20 -3.91 -2.46
C ARG A 52 11.21 -3.37 -1.46
N ASP A 53 10.77 -2.95 -0.28
CA ASP A 53 11.65 -2.45 0.77
C ASP A 53 12.55 -3.55 1.31
N ILE A 54 12.11 -4.81 1.31
CA ILE A 54 12.94 -5.93 1.71
C ILE A 54 14.18 -6.00 0.82
N VAL A 55 13.99 -5.82 -0.49
CA VAL A 55 15.09 -5.91 -1.44
C VAL A 55 15.97 -4.66 -1.40
N SER A 56 15.37 -3.47 -1.27
CA SER A 56 16.10 -2.22 -1.44
C SER A 56 16.66 -1.62 -0.15
N ARG A 57 16.09 -1.97 1.01
CA ARG A 57 16.45 -1.32 2.28
C ARG A 57 17.03 -2.24 3.34
N LEU A 58 16.79 -3.56 3.24
CA LEU A 58 17.38 -4.49 4.19
C LEU A 58 18.76 -4.92 3.71
N ASP A 59 19.71 -4.94 4.62
CA ASP A 59 21.04 -5.46 4.35
C ASP A 59 21.00 -6.98 4.50
N HIS A 60 21.01 -7.68 3.38
CA HIS A 60 20.94 -9.14 3.37
C HIS A 60 22.20 -9.81 3.89
N ASP A 61 23.32 -9.08 3.96
CA ASP A 61 24.57 -9.59 4.51
C ASP A 61 24.63 -9.43 6.03
N ASP A 62 23.69 -8.67 6.61
CA ASP A 62 23.60 -8.52 8.05
C ASP A 62 22.89 -9.74 8.65
N ALA A 63 23.61 -10.54 9.43
CA ALA A 63 23.04 -11.70 10.09
C ALA A 63 21.93 -11.34 11.08
N LEU A 64 21.86 -10.08 11.50
CA LEU A 64 20.86 -9.59 12.44
C LEU A 64 19.70 -8.83 11.78
N TRP A 65 19.55 -8.95 10.45
CA TRP A 65 18.47 -8.25 9.73
C TRP A 65 17.10 -8.48 10.38
N SER A 66 16.87 -9.66 10.91
CA SER A 66 15.59 -10.04 11.52
C SER A 66 15.27 -9.24 12.79
N HIS A 67 16.27 -8.65 13.43
CA HIS A 67 16.11 -7.86 14.63
C HIS A 67 16.08 -6.34 14.34
N VAL A 68 16.31 -5.93 13.11
CA VAL A 68 16.15 -4.52 12.70
C VAL A 68 14.69 -4.15 12.92
N LEU A 69 14.44 -2.97 13.47
CA LEU A 69 13.07 -2.51 13.71
C LEU A 69 12.48 -1.92 12.43
N VAL A 70 11.21 -2.15 12.21
CA VAL A 70 10.52 -1.67 11.00
C VAL A 70 10.62 -0.15 10.86
N LYS A 71 10.67 0.59 11.97
CA LYS A 71 10.81 2.05 11.94
C LYS A 71 12.07 2.51 11.21
N ASP A 72 13.13 1.70 11.20
CA ASP A 72 14.40 2.06 10.60
C ASP A 72 14.46 1.79 9.09
N VAL A 73 13.50 1.03 8.57
CA VAL A 73 13.50 0.63 7.15
C VAL A 73 12.18 0.97 6.43
N MET A 74 11.15 1.39 7.15
CA MET A 74 9.88 1.78 6.55
C MET A 74 9.99 3.09 5.78
N THR A 75 9.01 3.37 4.92
CA THR A 75 8.79 4.71 4.39
C THR A 75 7.93 5.47 5.40
N PRO A 76 8.46 6.51 6.04
CA PRO A 76 7.68 7.31 6.99
C PRO A 76 6.74 8.27 6.26
N HIS A 77 5.69 8.71 6.97
CA HIS A 77 4.73 9.70 6.47
C HIS A 77 4.22 9.37 5.07
N PRO A 78 3.59 8.18 4.88
CA PRO A 78 3.15 7.78 3.55
C PRO A 78 2.10 8.73 3.00
N THR A 79 2.10 8.89 1.68
CA THR A 79 1.02 9.61 1.01
C THR A 79 -0.27 8.82 1.19
N VAL A 80 -1.34 9.48 1.58
CA VAL A 80 -2.62 8.84 1.87
C VAL A 80 -3.70 9.40 0.95
N VAL A 81 -4.85 8.73 0.91
CA VAL A 81 -6.02 9.20 0.19
C VAL A 81 -7.22 9.10 1.12
N ARG A 82 -8.18 10.01 0.94
CA ARG A 82 -9.43 10.02 1.70
C ARG A 82 -10.48 9.21 0.94
N PRO A 83 -11.45 8.62 1.66
CA PRO A 83 -12.48 7.81 0.99
C PRO A 83 -13.35 8.61 0.03
N TYR A 84 -13.52 9.91 0.26
CA TYR A 84 -14.34 10.78 -0.60
C TYR A 84 -13.59 11.35 -1.79
N GLN A 85 -12.28 11.12 -1.90
CA GLN A 85 -11.53 11.56 -3.09
C GLN A 85 -11.88 10.67 -4.27
N SER A 86 -11.72 11.21 -5.49
CA SER A 86 -12.04 10.46 -6.70
C SER A 86 -10.98 9.38 -6.96
N VAL A 87 -11.41 8.33 -7.65
CA VAL A 87 -10.47 7.30 -8.12
C VAL A 87 -9.43 7.92 -9.06
N ALA A 88 -9.81 8.94 -9.82
CA ALA A 88 -8.86 9.66 -10.68
C ALA A 88 -7.77 10.36 -9.87
N ASP A 89 -8.14 10.98 -8.73
CA ASP A 89 -7.16 11.59 -7.83
C ASP A 89 -6.20 10.54 -7.28
N ALA A 90 -6.74 9.40 -6.86
CA ALA A 90 -5.91 8.31 -6.32
C ALA A 90 -4.94 7.78 -7.37
N MET A 91 -5.41 7.59 -8.61
CA MET A 91 -4.56 7.16 -9.71
C MET A 91 -3.44 8.15 -9.96
N HIS A 92 -3.76 9.46 -9.94
CA HIS A 92 -2.77 10.51 -10.12
C HIS A 92 -1.68 10.44 -9.04
N LEU A 93 -2.08 10.25 -7.78
CA LEU A 93 -1.12 10.12 -6.68
C LEU A 93 -0.22 8.90 -6.83
N LEU A 94 -0.80 7.77 -7.25
CA LEU A 94 -0.02 6.55 -7.50
C LEU A 94 1.00 6.76 -8.61
N MET A 95 0.56 7.33 -9.72
CA MET A 95 1.42 7.54 -10.89
C MET A 95 2.51 8.57 -10.62
N GLN A 96 2.17 9.67 -9.98
CA GLN A 96 3.09 10.78 -9.71
C GLN A 96 4.26 10.34 -8.82
N GLY A 97 3.98 9.53 -7.81
CA GLY A 97 5.00 9.09 -6.87
C GLY A 97 5.60 7.74 -7.18
N ARG A 98 5.20 7.11 -8.27
CA ARG A 98 5.57 5.74 -8.60
C ARG A 98 5.26 4.78 -7.45
N ARG A 99 4.20 5.08 -6.73
CA ARG A 99 3.72 4.26 -5.63
C ARG A 99 2.81 3.18 -6.16
N ARG A 100 2.74 2.07 -5.46
CA ARG A 100 1.82 0.98 -5.79
C ARG A 100 0.66 0.90 -4.83
N HIS A 101 0.82 1.52 -3.68
CA HIS A 101 -0.15 1.45 -2.60
C HIS A 101 -0.38 2.81 -1.99
N LEU A 102 -1.64 3.10 -1.66
CA LEU A 102 -2.04 4.30 -0.93
C LEU A 102 -2.89 3.87 0.26
N PRO A 103 -2.50 4.18 1.49
CA PRO A 103 -3.41 4.00 2.61
C PRO A 103 -4.63 4.90 2.44
N ILE A 104 -5.81 4.35 2.75
CA ILE A 104 -7.05 5.10 2.79
C ILE A 104 -7.29 5.44 4.25
N VAL A 105 -7.39 6.72 4.58
CA VAL A 105 -7.57 7.15 5.96
C VAL A 105 -8.75 8.14 6.03
N ASP A 106 -9.43 8.16 7.19
CA ASP A 106 -10.48 9.14 7.43
C ASP A 106 -9.87 10.47 7.86
N ASP A 107 -10.73 11.46 8.14
CA ASP A 107 -10.27 12.80 8.53
C ASP A 107 -9.59 12.83 9.90
N LYS A 108 -9.75 11.77 10.69
CA LYS A 108 -9.09 11.63 11.98
C LYS A 108 -7.77 10.86 11.90
N GLY A 109 -7.39 10.45 10.69
CA GLY A 109 -6.17 9.68 10.47
C GLY A 109 -6.30 8.18 10.71
N LYS A 110 -7.53 7.69 10.93
CA LYS A 110 -7.76 6.26 11.11
C LYS A 110 -7.70 5.55 9.76
N VAL A 111 -6.98 4.43 9.71
CA VAL A 111 -6.87 3.62 8.49
C VAL A 111 -8.18 2.93 8.21
N LEU A 112 -8.66 3.05 6.98
CA LEU A 112 -9.87 2.39 6.48
C LEU A 112 -9.55 1.28 5.49
N GLY A 113 -8.38 1.31 4.86
CA GLY A 113 -8.00 0.32 3.88
C GLY A 113 -6.65 0.63 3.24
N LEU A 114 -6.26 -0.21 2.30
CA LEU A 114 -5.04 -0.04 1.52
C LEU A 114 -5.39 -0.21 0.05
N LEU A 115 -5.24 0.85 -0.71
CA LEU A 115 -5.56 0.88 -2.14
C LEU A 115 -4.32 0.57 -2.95
N SER A 116 -4.46 -0.28 -3.97
CA SER A 116 -3.38 -0.54 -4.92
C SER A 116 -3.80 -0.18 -6.34
N ILE A 117 -2.81 -0.01 -7.21
CA ILE A 117 -3.10 0.23 -8.63
C ILE A 117 -3.87 -0.95 -9.23
N ARG A 118 -3.60 -2.17 -8.78
CA ARG A 118 -4.32 -3.35 -9.23
C ARG A 118 -5.80 -3.30 -8.88
N ASP A 119 -6.12 -2.76 -7.71
CA ASP A 119 -7.51 -2.61 -7.27
C ASP A 119 -8.27 -1.69 -8.21
N ILE A 120 -7.65 -0.59 -8.61
CA ILE A 120 -8.25 0.38 -9.54
C ILE A 120 -8.43 -0.27 -10.91
N LEU A 121 -7.39 -0.94 -11.41
CA LEU A 121 -7.46 -1.58 -12.72
C LEU A 121 -8.52 -2.68 -12.76
N SER A 122 -8.63 -3.48 -11.70
CA SER A 122 -9.66 -4.52 -11.59
C SER A 122 -11.06 -3.92 -11.61
N TYR A 123 -11.24 -2.81 -10.90
CA TYR A 123 -12.53 -2.12 -10.87
C TYR A 123 -12.89 -1.60 -12.25
N VAL A 124 -11.96 -0.92 -12.92
CA VAL A 124 -12.19 -0.37 -14.26
C VAL A 124 -12.48 -1.50 -15.25
N ALA A 125 -11.74 -2.60 -15.16
CA ALA A 125 -11.97 -3.75 -16.04
C ALA A 125 -13.37 -4.33 -15.87
N SER A 126 -13.89 -4.36 -14.64
CA SER A 126 -15.22 -4.89 -14.36
C SER A 126 -16.34 -3.96 -14.82
N LYS A 127 -16.11 -2.65 -14.81
CA LYS A 127 -17.12 -1.64 -15.14
C LYS A 127 -17.07 -1.21 -16.61
N PHE A 128 -15.87 -1.20 -17.20
CA PHE A 128 -15.64 -0.68 -18.56
C PHE A 128 -14.72 -1.62 -19.32
N PRO A 129 -15.17 -2.87 -19.59
CA PRO A 129 -14.27 -3.86 -20.20
C PRO A 129 -13.77 -3.47 -21.60
N GLU A 130 -14.57 -2.74 -22.38
CA GLU A 130 -14.14 -2.30 -23.72
C GLU A 130 -13.03 -1.27 -23.62
N GLU A 131 -13.14 -0.35 -22.69
CA GLU A 131 -12.13 0.69 -22.46
C GLU A 131 -10.82 0.08 -21.97
N MET A 132 -10.90 -0.95 -21.13
CA MET A 132 -9.69 -1.64 -20.65
C MET A 132 -8.89 -2.27 -21.76
N MET A 133 -9.53 -2.79 -22.79
CA MET A 133 -8.84 -3.40 -23.91
C MET A 133 -8.03 -2.40 -24.72
N ASN A 134 -8.33 -1.11 -24.61
CA ASN A 134 -7.67 -0.05 -25.33
C ASN A 134 -6.62 0.71 -24.51
N LEU A 135 -6.40 0.31 -23.26
CA LEU A 135 -5.40 0.94 -22.44
C LEU A 135 -4.01 0.40 -22.74
N PRO A 136 -2.96 1.26 -22.64
CA PRO A 136 -1.60 0.77 -22.79
C PRO A 136 -1.23 -0.15 -21.62
N PRO A 137 -0.22 -1.03 -21.80
CA PRO A 137 0.25 -1.86 -20.70
C PRO A 137 0.73 -1.01 -19.52
N ASP A 138 0.54 -1.54 -18.30
CA ASP A 138 1.04 -0.90 -17.10
C ASP A 138 2.57 -0.95 -17.09
N PRO A 139 3.26 0.21 -17.05
CA PRO A 139 4.72 0.23 -17.06
C PRO A 139 5.34 -0.32 -15.77
N THR A 140 4.53 -0.54 -14.72
CA THR A 140 5.02 -1.05 -13.44
C THR A 140 4.63 -2.50 -13.18
N HIS A 141 4.09 -3.21 -14.16
CA HIS A 141 3.56 -4.55 -13.96
C HIS A 141 4.61 -5.60 -13.59
N GLU A 142 5.86 -5.30 -13.78
CA GLU A 142 6.96 -6.23 -13.55
C GLU A 142 7.34 -6.40 -12.09
N SER A 143 6.74 -5.73 -11.26
CA SER A 143 7.21 -5.72 -9.89
C SER A 143 6.84 -6.92 -9.09
#